data_0689dd36b9c479dd4a0767f9fd3c4d71
#
_entry.id   0689dd36b9c479dd4a0767f9fd3c4d71
#
_cell.length_a   1.000
_cell.length_b   1.000
_cell.length_c   1.000
_cell.angle_alpha   90.00
_cell.angle_beta   90.00
_cell.angle_gamma   90.00
#
_symmetry.space_group_name_H-M   'P 1'
#
loop_
_entity.id
_entity.type
_entity.pdbx_description
1 polymer ?
#
loop_
_entity_poly.entity_id
_entity_poly.type
_entity_poly.pdbx_seq_one_letter_code
_entity_poly.pdbx_strand_id
1 'polypeptide(L)'
;AHIDPSARIYLPWKLDLGDEASIGEMALIYNLGLITIGARATISQRAHLCAGTHDYSNPSMPLLRLPILIEAQAWICADVFIGPNIKIGESAVVGAASVVVKDVPPWQIFSGNPAKFVKKRIMKK
;
A
#
# COMPACT_ATOMS: atom_id res chain seq x y z
N ALA A 1 12.72 -8.82 7.12
CA ALA A 1 11.30 -8.48 6.99
C ALA A 1 10.46 -9.36 7.90
N HIS A 2 9.35 -8.84 8.36
CA HIS A 2 8.43 -9.58 9.21
C HIS A 2 7.05 -9.61 8.55
N ILE A 3 6.51 -10.81 8.34
CA ILE A 3 5.17 -11.00 7.82
C ILE A 3 4.37 -11.76 8.87
N ASP A 4 3.27 -11.16 9.34
CA ASP A 4 2.40 -11.86 10.28
C ASP A 4 1.79 -13.11 9.61
N PRO A 5 1.75 -14.27 10.29
CA PRO A 5 1.24 -15.50 9.69
C PRO A 5 -0.20 -15.40 9.17
N SER A 6 -1.01 -14.49 9.69
CA SER A 6 -2.39 -14.31 9.25
C SER A 6 -2.52 -13.42 8.00
N ALA A 7 -1.44 -12.75 7.58
CA ALA A 7 -1.48 -11.93 6.37
C ALA A 7 -1.69 -12.84 5.15
N ARG A 8 -2.47 -12.36 4.18
CA ARG A 8 -2.73 -13.09 2.95
C ARG A 8 -1.98 -12.45 1.79
N ILE A 9 -1.12 -13.23 1.15
CA ILE A 9 -0.37 -12.83 -0.03
C ILE A 9 -0.80 -13.75 -1.18
N TYR A 10 -1.38 -13.15 -2.22
CA TYR A 10 -1.93 -13.94 -3.33
C TYR A 10 -0.84 -14.62 -4.17
N LEU A 11 0.16 -13.82 -4.58
CA LEU A 11 1.23 -14.32 -5.46
C LEU A 11 2.58 -13.99 -4.83
N PRO A 12 3.13 -14.87 -3.97
CA PRO A 12 4.38 -14.55 -3.26
C PRO A 12 5.55 -14.15 -4.17
N TRP A 13 5.59 -14.66 -5.40
CA TRP A 13 6.64 -14.32 -6.36
C TRP A 13 6.48 -12.94 -6.99
N LYS A 14 5.36 -12.24 -6.72
CA LYS A 14 5.12 -10.86 -7.15
C LYS A 14 5.09 -9.90 -5.97
N LEU A 15 5.91 -10.17 -4.97
CA LEU A 15 6.09 -9.31 -3.81
C LEU A 15 7.58 -9.10 -3.59
N ASP A 16 8.02 -7.84 -3.71
CA ASP A 16 9.36 -7.43 -3.30
C ASP A 16 9.28 -6.78 -1.93
N LEU A 17 9.98 -7.35 -0.97
CA LEU A 17 9.92 -6.90 0.41
C LEU A 17 11.32 -6.47 0.86
N GLY A 18 11.46 -5.19 1.20
CA GLY A 18 12.74 -4.64 1.64
C GLY A 18 13.11 -5.05 3.05
N ASP A 19 14.36 -4.76 3.43
CA ASP A 19 14.87 -5.10 4.75
C ASP A 19 14.04 -4.44 5.85
N GLU A 20 13.73 -5.20 6.89
CA GLU A 20 12.98 -4.73 8.06
C GLU A 20 11.58 -4.18 7.74
N ALA A 21 11.05 -4.45 6.56
CA ALA A 21 9.66 -4.15 6.25
C ALA A 21 8.74 -5.08 7.05
N SER A 22 7.53 -4.60 7.37
CA SER A 22 6.57 -5.36 8.17
C SER A 22 5.22 -5.39 7.50
N ILE A 23 4.58 -6.57 7.51
CA ILE A 23 3.20 -6.75 7.08
C ILE A 23 2.43 -7.29 8.28
N GLY A 24 1.42 -6.55 8.70
CA GLY A 24 0.69 -6.82 9.92
C GLY A 24 -0.39 -7.87 9.81
N GLU A 25 -1.03 -8.12 10.95
CA GLU A 25 -2.08 -9.11 11.11
C GLU A 25 -3.22 -8.88 10.12
N MET A 26 -3.64 -9.94 9.44
CA MET A 26 -4.76 -9.95 8.52
C MET A 26 -4.67 -8.91 7.39
N ALA A 27 -3.47 -8.41 7.08
CA ALA A 27 -3.29 -7.58 5.91
C ALA A 27 -3.54 -8.42 4.65
N LEU A 28 -4.12 -7.79 3.63
CA LEU A 28 -4.40 -8.44 2.36
C LEU A 28 -3.52 -7.82 1.27
N ILE A 29 -2.61 -8.63 0.76
CA ILE A 29 -1.72 -8.25 -0.34
C ILE A 29 -2.26 -8.91 -1.61
N TYR A 30 -3.14 -8.18 -2.30
CA TYR A 30 -3.77 -8.66 -3.52
C TYR A 30 -2.89 -8.27 -4.71
N ASN A 31 -1.79 -8.99 -4.87
CA ASN A 31 -0.69 -8.60 -5.75
C ASN A 31 -0.74 -9.30 -7.10
N LEU A 32 -1.83 -9.14 -7.82
CA LEU A 32 -1.90 -9.59 -9.22
C LEU A 32 -0.90 -8.83 -10.08
N GLY A 33 -0.71 -7.53 -9.84
CA GLY A 33 0.46 -6.78 -10.28
C GLY A 33 1.55 -6.82 -9.22
N LEU A 34 2.76 -6.45 -9.58
CA LEU A 34 3.88 -6.42 -8.63
C LEU A 34 3.62 -5.41 -7.52
N ILE A 35 3.78 -5.84 -6.27
CA ILE A 35 3.80 -4.95 -5.12
C ILE A 35 5.22 -4.92 -4.55
N THR A 36 5.76 -3.71 -4.43
CA THR A 36 7.07 -3.46 -3.85
C THR A 36 6.89 -2.70 -2.55
N ILE A 37 7.46 -3.22 -1.47
CA ILE A 37 7.40 -2.59 -0.15
C ILE A 37 8.84 -2.34 0.29
N GLY A 38 9.20 -1.07 0.42
CA GLY A 38 10.56 -0.66 0.70
C GLY A 38 11.03 -0.96 2.11
N ALA A 39 12.33 -0.76 2.33
CA ALA A 39 12.96 -1.04 3.61
C ALA A 39 12.28 -0.27 4.75
N ARG A 40 12.04 -0.94 5.86
CA ARG A 40 11.44 -0.38 7.08
C ARG A 40 10.04 0.23 6.88
N ALA A 41 9.40 -0.03 5.75
CA ALA A 41 8.00 0.34 5.58
C ALA A 41 7.11 -0.56 6.45
N THR A 42 6.01 -0.02 6.92
CA THR A 42 5.07 -0.74 7.79
C THR A 42 3.70 -0.77 7.13
N ILE A 43 3.21 -1.98 6.90
CA ILE A 43 1.83 -2.23 6.47
C ILE A 43 1.10 -2.75 7.69
N SER A 44 0.20 -1.95 8.23
CA SER A 44 -0.50 -2.27 9.48
C SER A 44 -1.60 -3.31 9.27
N GLN A 45 -2.20 -3.72 10.36
CA GLN A 45 -3.23 -4.77 10.35
C GLN A 45 -4.42 -4.40 9.46
N ARG A 46 -4.90 -5.39 8.74
CA ARG A 46 -6.07 -5.32 7.86
C ARG A 46 -5.95 -4.30 6.72
N ALA A 47 -4.77 -3.76 6.45
CA ALA A 47 -4.58 -2.95 5.25
C ALA A 47 -4.78 -3.82 4.01
N HIS A 48 -5.34 -3.24 2.95
CA HIS A 48 -5.61 -3.91 1.69
C HIS A 48 -4.86 -3.21 0.57
N LEU A 49 -3.81 -3.86 0.05
CA LEU A 49 -3.08 -3.37 -1.12
C LEU A 49 -3.61 -4.11 -2.33
N CYS A 50 -4.31 -3.40 -3.21
CA CYS A 50 -5.01 -4.00 -4.34
C CYS A 50 -4.34 -3.64 -5.66
N ALA A 51 -3.52 -4.55 -6.19
CA ALA A 51 -2.78 -4.36 -7.44
C ALA A 51 -3.48 -5.01 -8.64
N GLY A 52 -4.80 -5.01 -8.62
CA GLY A 52 -5.60 -5.55 -9.70
C GLY A 52 -6.90 -4.79 -9.84
N THR A 53 -7.36 -4.64 -11.08
CA THR A 53 -8.65 -4.01 -11.39
C THR A 53 -9.14 -4.53 -12.73
N HIS A 54 -10.22 -4.00 -13.21
CA HIS A 54 -10.77 -4.35 -14.52
C HIS A 54 -10.99 -3.08 -15.34
N ASP A 55 -10.84 -3.21 -16.66
CA ASP A 55 -11.28 -2.15 -17.55
C ASP A 55 -12.80 -2.26 -17.70
N TYR A 56 -13.53 -1.52 -16.88
CA TYR A 56 -14.99 -1.54 -16.85
C TYR A 56 -15.61 -0.82 -18.04
N SER A 57 -14.83 -0.12 -18.85
CA SER A 57 -15.31 0.49 -20.09
C SER A 57 -15.38 -0.52 -21.24
N ASN A 58 -14.80 -1.71 -21.05
CA ASN A 58 -14.83 -2.78 -22.04
C ASN A 58 -15.84 -3.84 -21.58
N PRO A 59 -16.80 -4.24 -22.46
CA PRO A 59 -17.81 -5.25 -22.10
C PRO A 59 -17.23 -6.57 -21.61
N SER A 60 -16.01 -6.94 -22.05
CA SER A 60 -15.36 -8.18 -21.59
C SER A 60 -14.71 -8.04 -20.22
N MET A 61 -14.66 -6.84 -19.66
CA MET A 61 -14.07 -6.59 -18.33
C MET A 61 -12.67 -7.19 -18.17
N PRO A 62 -11.71 -6.90 -19.06
CA PRO A 62 -10.38 -7.51 -18.95
C PRO A 62 -9.71 -7.12 -17.63
N LEU A 63 -9.02 -8.10 -17.05
CA LEU A 63 -8.27 -7.89 -15.82
C LEU A 63 -7.03 -7.06 -16.11
N LEU A 64 -6.82 -6.03 -15.31
CA LEU A 64 -5.61 -5.20 -15.34
C LEU A 64 -4.76 -5.49 -14.12
N ARG A 65 -3.50 -5.84 -14.33
CA ARG A 65 -2.52 -6.14 -13.30
C ARG A 65 -1.56 -4.96 -13.20
N LEU A 66 -1.82 -4.07 -12.24
CA LEU A 66 -1.09 -2.82 -12.12
C LEU A 66 -0.29 -2.79 -10.82
N PRO A 67 0.93 -2.20 -10.82
CA PRO A 67 1.80 -2.27 -9.65
C PRO A 67 1.36 -1.34 -8.54
N ILE A 68 1.86 -1.62 -7.33
CA ILE A 68 1.87 -0.69 -6.20
C ILE A 68 3.30 -0.59 -5.70
N LEU A 69 3.76 0.63 -5.46
CA LEU A 69 5.09 0.87 -4.90
C LEU A 69 4.94 1.63 -3.58
N ILE A 70 5.36 0.98 -2.50
CA ILE A 70 5.47 1.60 -1.18
C ILE A 70 6.96 1.82 -0.93
N GLU A 71 7.38 3.07 -0.83
CA GLU A 71 8.79 3.37 -0.65
C GLU A 71 9.24 3.21 0.81
N ALA A 72 10.56 3.31 1.04
CA ALA A 72 11.14 3.07 2.34
C ALA A 72 10.51 3.91 3.45
N GLN A 73 10.36 3.33 4.64
CA GLN A 73 9.89 4.00 5.86
C GLN A 73 8.46 4.56 5.77
N ALA A 74 7.71 4.26 4.73
CA ALA A 74 6.30 4.64 4.66
C ALA A 74 5.49 3.84 5.69
N TRP A 75 4.45 4.45 6.21
CA TRP A 75 3.54 3.80 7.14
C TRP A 75 2.13 3.81 6.58
N ILE A 76 1.63 2.62 6.28
CA ILE A 76 0.26 2.40 5.87
C ILE A 76 -0.50 1.92 7.10
N CYS A 77 -1.35 2.77 7.65
CA CYS A 77 -2.05 2.49 8.90
C CYS A 77 -3.11 1.40 8.74
N ALA A 78 -3.75 1.03 9.85
CA ALA A 78 -4.75 -0.02 9.87
C ALA A 78 -5.93 0.27 8.94
N ASP A 79 -6.46 -0.78 8.32
CA ASP A 79 -7.68 -0.73 7.50
C ASP A 79 -7.62 0.21 6.29
N VAL A 80 -6.43 0.58 5.85
CA VAL A 80 -6.24 1.41 4.65
C VAL A 80 -6.45 0.56 3.41
N PHE A 81 -7.14 1.14 2.41
CA PHE A 81 -7.20 0.57 1.06
C PHE A 81 -6.31 1.38 0.12
N ILE A 82 -5.41 0.71 -0.59
CA ILE A 82 -4.60 1.31 -1.64
C ILE A 82 -4.96 0.67 -2.97
N GLY A 83 -5.41 1.49 -3.91
CA GLY A 83 -5.79 1.04 -5.25
C GLY A 83 -4.59 0.77 -6.15
N PRO A 84 -4.84 0.24 -7.35
CA PRO A 84 -3.79 -0.12 -8.28
C PRO A 84 -3.09 1.10 -8.88
N ASN A 85 -1.84 0.88 -9.31
CA ASN A 85 -1.02 1.90 -9.96
C ASN A 85 -0.74 3.11 -9.07
N ILE A 86 -0.53 2.88 -7.77
CA ILE A 86 -0.29 3.92 -6.77
C ILE A 86 1.15 3.83 -6.26
N LYS A 87 1.75 4.99 -6.05
CA LYS A 87 3.05 5.13 -5.40
C LYS A 87 2.88 5.89 -4.09
N ILE A 88 3.35 5.29 -3.01
CA ILE A 88 3.44 5.94 -1.70
C ILE A 88 4.90 6.31 -1.49
N GLY A 89 5.17 7.60 -1.37
CA GLY A 89 6.54 8.11 -1.30
C GLY A 89 7.26 7.77 -0.01
N GLU A 90 8.58 7.92 -0.03
CA GLU A 90 9.44 7.64 1.12
C GLU A 90 8.93 8.37 2.37
N SER A 91 8.85 7.65 3.48
CA SER A 91 8.44 8.20 4.78
C SER A 91 7.05 8.85 4.81
N ALA A 92 6.23 8.63 3.79
CA ALA A 92 4.85 9.08 3.81
C ALA A 92 4.02 8.26 4.81
N VAL A 93 2.92 8.83 5.27
CA VAL A 93 1.98 8.17 6.18
C VAL A 93 0.58 8.25 5.60
N VAL A 94 -0.11 7.12 5.59
CA VAL A 94 -1.54 7.07 5.23
C VAL A 94 -2.32 6.73 6.48
N GLY A 95 -3.17 7.63 6.91
CA GLY A 95 -3.95 7.49 8.15
C GLY A 95 -4.94 6.33 8.09
N ALA A 96 -5.33 5.83 9.27
CA ALA A 96 -6.17 4.65 9.37
C ALA A 96 -7.49 4.80 8.60
N ALA A 97 -7.96 3.69 8.02
CA ALA A 97 -9.21 3.59 7.28
C ALA A 97 -9.31 4.51 6.04
N SER A 98 -8.20 5.01 5.54
CA SER A 98 -8.17 5.86 4.35
C SER A 98 -8.31 5.03 3.08
N VAL A 99 -8.79 5.68 2.02
CA VAL A 99 -8.88 5.09 0.68
C VAL A 99 -7.99 5.89 -0.26
N VAL A 100 -6.91 5.27 -0.75
CA VAL A 100 -5.90 5.94 -1.56
C VAL A 100 -6.09 5.56 -3.02
N VAL A 101 -6.39 6.57 -3.85
CA VAL A 101 -6.58 6.40 -5.29
C VAL A 101 -5.68 7.31 -6.10
N LYS A 102 -4.76 8.02 -5.45
CA LYS A 102 -3.73 8.86 -6.07
C LYS A 102 -2.41 8.70 -5.32
N ASP A 103 -1.31 9.00 -5.99
CA ASP A 103 0.01 8.94 -5.36
C ASP A 103 0.10 9.85 -4.15
N VAL A 104 0.88 9.41 -3.16
CA VAL A 104 1.18 10.18 -1.97
C VAL A 104 2.65 10.59 -2.03
N PRO A 105 2.95 11.89 -2.05
CA PRO A 105 4.34 12.35 -2.11
C PRO A 105 5.14 11.97 -0.86
N PRO A 106 6.50 11.93 -0.97
CA PRO A 106 7.34 11.64 0.19
C PRO A 106 7.11 12.62 1.34
N TRP A 107 7.24 12.10 2.56
CA TRP A 107 7.18 12.90 3.79
C TRP A 107 5.84 13.59 4.04
N GLN A 108 4.79 13.19 3.36
CA GLN A 108 3.46 13.75 3.55
C GLN A 108 2.54 12.76 4.25
N ILE A 109 1.61 13.30 5.03
CA ILE A 109 0.57 12.54 5.70
C ILE A 109 -0.73 12.79 4.98
N PHE A 110 -1.35 11.72 4.50
CA PHE A 110 -2.66 11.74 3.84
C PHE A 110 -3.66 10.98 4.67
N SER A 111 -4.92 11.38 4.62
CA SER A 111 -5.99 10.70 5.34
C SER A 111 -7.34 10.96 4.67
N GLY A 112 -8.27 10.05 4.87
CA GLY A 112 -9.66 10.20 4.43
C GLY A 112 -10.04 9.31 3.26
N ASN A 113 -11.26 9.51 2.76
CA ASN A 113 -11.82 8.80 1.61
C ASN A 113 -12.51 9.81 0.68
N PRO A 114 -11.90 10.18 -0.47
CA PRO A 114 -10.54 9.82 -0.86
C PRO A 114 -9.49 10.48 0.02
N ALA A 115 -8.35 9.83 0.17
CA ALA A 115 -7.26 10.36 0.99
C ALA A 115 -6.73 11.67 0.42
N LYS A 116 -6.53 12.65 1.30
CA LYS A 116 -6.04 13.98 0.94
C LYS A 116 -4.94 14.40 1.90
N PHE A 117 -4.13 15.35 1.46
CA PHE A 117 -3.04 15.92 2.26
C PHE A 117 -3.56 16.49 3.58
N VAL A 118 -2.89 16.12 4.67
CA VAL A 118 -3.17 16.64 6.01
C VAL A 118 -2.05 17.58 6.45
N LYS A 119 -0.81 17.08 6.44
CA LYS A 119 0.37 17.85 6.82
C LYS A 119 1.63 17.11 6.43
N LYS A 120 2.79 17.75 6.55
CA LYS A 120 4.09 17.10 6.40
C LYS A 120 4.42 16.28 7.64
N ARG A 121 5.08 15.15 7.43
CA ARG A 121 5.62 14.35 8.52
C ARG A 121 6.91 14.96 9.00
N ILE A 122 6.99 15.26 10.29
CA ILE A 122 8.19 15.81 10.92
C ILE A 122 8.73 14.78 11.90
N MET A 123 10.00 14.41 11.75
CA MET A 123 10.64 13.45 12.65
C MET A 123 11.25 14.19 13.84
N LYS A 124 11.07 13.62 15.02
CA LYS A 124 11.77 14.10 16.21
C LYS A 124 13.24 13.73 16.11
N LYS A 125 14.07 14.60 16.60
CA LYS A 125 15.51 14.36 16.70
C LYS A 125 15.85 13.51 17.91
#